data_327018621e4f0afc0c23e091f528c78e
#
_entry.id   327018621e4f0afc0c23e091f528c78e
#
_cell.length_a   1.000
_cell.length_b   1.000
_cell.length_c   1.000
_cell.angle_alpha   90.00
_cell.angle_beta   90.00
_cell.angle_gamma   90.00
#
_symmetry.space_group_name_H-M   'P 1'
#
loop_
_entity.id
_entity.type
_entity.pdbx_description
1 polymer ?
#
loop_
_entity_poly.entity_id
_entity_poly.type
_entity_poly.pdbx_seq_one_letter_code
_entity_poly.pdbx_strand_id
1 'polypeptide(L)'
;MYISDPSETKRPARQRDAERTRAAILTAALNLFSTRGFAQTGVREVAELAGVNSALVGRYFGSKLGLYRATLEVIDITPALQGDLRSFGKFMVGVFFDSPGAPGPLQMMILSMADPDAHAATVEFLQKKVITPLARWLGPPDGEGRAARLNILWTGFLISWKLLPIQSLTGARLAATRRWLEAQTQAIVDEGTA
;
A
#
# COMPACT_ATOMS: atom_id res chain seq x y z
N MET A 1 34.28 0.15 -30.42
CA MET A 1 33.46 1.23 -30.94
C MET A 1 32.05 1.07 -30.35
N TYR A 2 31.81 1.68 -29.19
CA TYR A 2 30.54 1.58 -28.42
C TYR A 2 29.60 2.63 -29.02
N ILE A 3 28.53 2.19 -29.64
CA ILE A 3 27.47 3.07 -30.16
C ILE A 3 26.51 3.29 -28.97
N SER A 4 26.57 4.48 -28.38
CA SER A 4 25.61 4.94 -27.39
C SER A 4 24.26 5.13 -28.07
N ASP A 5 23.22 4.46 -27.55
CA ASP A 5 21.84 4.59 -27.97
C ASP A 5 21.32 6.02 -27.65
N PRO A 6 20.83 6.81 -28.60
CA PRO A 6 20.39 8.18 -28.38
C PRO A 6 18.93 8.30 -27.93
N SER A 7 18.28 7.25 -27.41
CA SER A 7 16.84 7.28 -27.11
C SER A 7 16.45 7.61 -25.66
N GLU A 8 17.36 8.05 -24.79
CA GLU A 8 16.95 8.73 -23.55
C GLU A 8 16.43 10.13 -23.87
N THR A 9 15.17 10.22 -24.26
CA THR A 9 14.46 11.51 -24.37
C THR A 9 14.42 12.19 -23.00
N LYS A 10 15.36 13.12 -22.76
CA LYS A 10 15.37 14.01 -21.57
C LYS A 10 14.01 14.70 -21.47
N ARG A 11 13.17 14.23 -20.55
CA ARG A 11 11.89 14.88 -20.22
C ARG A 11 12.14 16.37 -19.94
N PRO A 12 11.31 17.30 -20.46
CA PRO A 12 11.52 18.74 -20.26
C PRO A 12 11.53 19.08 -18.76
N ALA A 13 12.35 20.04 -18.35
CA ALA A 13 12.54 20.44 -16.96
C ALA A 13 11.21 20.72 -16.24
N ARG A 14 10.27 21.33 -16.94
CA ARG A 14 8.91 21.67 -16.45
C ARG A 14 8.09 20.41 -16.10
N GLN A 15 8.26 19.31 -16.82
CA GLN A 15 7.58 18.05 -16.55
C GLN A 15 8.16 17.38 -15.30
N ARG A 16 9.49 17.40 -15.13
CA ARG A 16 10.17 16.88 -13.92
C ARG A 16 9.77 17.65 -12.67
N ASP A 17 9.62 18.96 -12.76
CA ASP A 17 9.16 19.80 -11.64
C ASP A 17 7.71 19.49 -11.27
N ALA A 18 6.84 19.24 -12.25
CA ALA A 18 5.45 18.85 -12.02
C ALA A 18 5.36 17.45 -11.34
N GLU A 19 6.14 16.49 -11.81
CA GLU A 19 6.21 15.14 -11.22
C GLU A 19 6.74 15.18 -9.77
N ARG A 20 7.78 15.98 -9.52
CA ARG A 20 8.34 16.20 -8.18
C ARG A 20 7.32 16.84 -7.24
N THR A 21 6.61 17.86 -7.70
CA THR A 21 5.55 18.52 -6.94
C THR A 21 4.41 17.55 -6.61
N ARG A 22 3.97 16.75 -7.59
CA ARG A 22 2.94 15.73 -7.39
C ARG A 22 3.36 14.68 -6.37
N ALA A 23 4.60 14.21 -6.45
CA ALA A 23 5.15 13.24 -5.50
C ALA A 23 5.24 13.80 -4.07
N ALA A 24 5.68 15.06 -3.90
CA ALA A 24 5.72 15.72 -2.61
C ALA A 24 4.33 15.83 -1.96
N ILE A 25 3.30 16.19 -2.75
CA ILE A 25 1.90 16.25 -2.27
C ILE A 25 1.43 14.84 -1.84
N LEU A 26 1.70 13.80 -2.62
CA LEU A 26 1.30 12.42 -2.27
C LEU A 26 1.99 11.93 -1.00
N THR A 27 3.28 12.22 -0.82
CA THR A 27 4.02 11.86 0.41
C THR A 27 3.43 12.57 1.64
N ALA A 28 3.15 13.86 1.54
CA ALA A 28 2.53 14.63 2.61
C ALA A 28 1.10 14.11 2.93
N ALA A 29 0.31 13.81 1.90
CA ALA A 29 -1.03 13.28 2.04
C ALA A 29 -1.03 11.89 2.70
N LEU A 30 -0.15 10.98 2.27
CA LEU A 30 0.00 9.66 2.87
C LEU A 30 0.36 9.78 4.36
N ASN A 31 1.28 10.67 4.71
CA ASN A 31 1.65 10.92 6.10
C ASN A 31 0.45 11.36 6.94
N LEU A 32 -0.25 12.41 6.51
CA LEU A 32 -1.38 12.97 7.26
C LEU A 32 -2.58 12.01 7.32
N PHE A 33 -2.94 11.37 6.22
CA PHE A 33 -4.01 10.37 6.22
C PHE A 33 -3.68 9.15 7.08
N SER A 34 -2.42 8.74 7.14
CA SER A 34 -1.98 7.61 7.97
C SER A 34 -1.88 7.93 9.46
N THR A 35 -1.80 9.21 9.83
CA THR A 35 -1.70 9.63 11.24
C THR A 35 -3.02 10.12 11.81
N ARG A 36 -3.87 10.73 11.00
CA ARG A 36 -5.12 11.40 11.44
C ARG A 36 -6.38 10.87 10.78
N GLY A 37 -6.25 10.06 9.72
CA GLY A 37 -7.37 9.60 8.90
C GLY A 37 -7.87 10.67 7.92
N PHE A 38 -8.81 10.25 7.07
CA PHE A 38 -9.36 11.12 6.03
C PHE A 38 -10.11 12.33 6.61
N ALA A 39 -11.04 12.10 7.56
CA ALA A 39 -11.90 13.16 8.07
C ALA A 39 -11.11 14.35 8.66
N GLN A 40 -10.06 14.08 9.43
CA GLN A 40 -9.28 15.08 10.15
C GLN A 40 -8.13 15.70 9.36
N THR A 41 -7.91 15.29 8.12
CA THR A 41 -6.85 15.85 7.26
C THR A 41 -7.41 16.94 6.36
N GLY A 42 -6.84 18.14 6.40
CA GLY A 42 -7.18 19.26 5.54
C GLY A 42 -6.28 19.33 4.29
N VAL A 43 -6.84 19.71 3.13
CA VAL A 43 -6.06 19.92 1.89
C VAL A 43 -5.00 21.03 2.06
N ARG A 44 -5.28 22.06 2.87
CA ARG A 44 -4.32 23.14 3.16
C ARG A 44 -3.13 22.62 3.97
N GLU A 45 -3.36 21.75 4.95
CA GLU A 45 -2.30 21.12 5.77
C GLU A 45 -1.41 20.22 4.90
N VAL A 46 -2.01 19.48 3.97
CA VAL A 46 -1.24 18.67 3.00
C VAL A 46 -0.35 19.58 2.14
N ALA A 47 -0.87 20.69 1.64
CA ALA A 47 -0.11 21.64 0.82
C ALA A 47 1.04 22.27 1.62
N GLU A 48 0.80 22.67 2.86
CA GLU A 48 1.79 23.21 3.78
C GLU A 48 2.94 22.22 4.03
N LEU A 49 2.57 20.96 4.39
CA LEU A 49 3.55 19.91 4.63
C LEU A 49 4.36 19.56 3.36
N ALA A 50 3.74 19.68 2.17
CA ALA A 50 4.39 19.46 0.88
C ALA A 50 5.23 20.67 0.40
N GLY A 51 5.16 21.81 1.09
CA GLY A 51 5.83 23.04 0.69
C GLY A 51 5.28 23.67 -0.61
N VAL A 52 3.97 23.52 -0.87
CA VAL A 52 3.32 23.99 -2.11
C VAL A 52 2.09 24.84 -1.83
N ASN A 53 1.65 25.59 -2.86
CA ASN A 53 0.36 26.29 -2.77
C ASN A 53 -0.81 25.30 -2.82
N SER A 54 -1.82 25.51 -1.97
CA SER A 54 -3.01 24.62 -1.88
C SER A 54 -3.80 24.53 -3.20
N ALA A 55 -3.76 25.55 -4.05
CA ALA A 55 -4.35 25.50 -5.38
C ALA A 55 -3.74 24.40 -6.27
N LEU A 56 -2.46 24.05 -6.06
CA LEU A 56 -1.82 22.95 -6.79
C LEU A 56 -2.41 21.60 -6.40
N VAL A 57 -2.79 21.38 -5.14
CA VAL A 57 -3.45 20.15 -4.72
C VAL A 57 -4.76 19.96 -5.47
N GLY A 58 -5.60 21.00 -5.56
CA GLY A 58 -6.82 21.00 -6.36
C GLY A 58 -6.55 20.73 -7.84
N ARG A 59 -5.51 21.37 -8.41
CA ARG A 59 -5.14 21.20 -9.82
C ARG A 59 -4.69 19.76 -10.15
N TYR A 60 -3.92 19.12 -9.27
CA TYR A 60 -3.39 17.77 -9.51
C TYR A 60 -4.38 16.65 -9.19
N PHE A 61 -5.23 16.86 -8.18
CA PHE A 61 -6.06 15.77 -7.62
C PHE A 61 -7.56 16.06 -7.62
N GLY A 62 -7.96 17.26 -8.00
CA GLY A 62 -9.36 17.69 -8.08
C GLY A 62 -10.00 17.94 -6.71
N SER A 63 -10.02 16.94 -5.84
CA SER A 63 -10.66 17.00 -4.52
C SER A 63 -9.81 16.30 -3.46
N LYS A 64 -10.20 16.45 -2.18
CA LYS A 64 -9.63 15.68 -1.07
C LYS A 64 -9.80 14.17 -1.29
N LEU A 65 -10.97 13.73 -1.78
CA LEU A 65 -11.22 12.33 -2.11
C LEU A 65 -10.35 11.88 -3.31
N GLY A 66 -10.17 12.72 -4.32
CA GLY A 66 -9.26 12.44 -5.44
C GLY A 66 -7.80 12.29 -4.97
N LEU A 67 -7.36 13.13 -4.03
CA LEU A 67 -6.05 13.01 -3.40
C LEU A 67 -5.94 11.71 -2.59
N TYR A 68 -6.97 11.33 -1.81
CA TYR A 68 -7.01 10.09 -1.06
C TYR A 68 -6.93 8.87 -1.99
N ARG A 69 -7.72 8.84 -3.06
CA ARG A 69 -7.63 7.78 -4.09
C ARG A 69 -6.23 7.68 -4.69
N ALA A 70 -5.59 8.81 -4.97
CA ALA A 70 -4.23 8.82 -5.50
C ALA A 70 -3.19 8.32 -4.49
N THR A 71 -3.41 8.48 -3.17
CA THR A 71 -2.53 7.87 -2.15
C THR A 71 -2.74 6.36 -2.02
N LEU A 72 -3.94 5.85 -2.28
CA LEU A 72 -4.18 4.40 -2.34
C LEU A 72 -3.40 3.75 -3.51
N GLU A 73 -3.33 4.41 -4.66
CA GLU A 73 -2.60 3.90 -5.86
C GLU A 73 -1.07 3.78 -5.66
N VAL A 74 -0.51 4.30 -4.56
CA VAL A 74 0.89 4.05 -4.18
C VAL A 74 1.10 2.59 -3.74
N ILE A 75 0.03 1.91 -3.33
CA ILE A 75 0.07 0.50 -2.97
C ILE A 75 0.05 -0.32 -4.26
N ASP A 76 1.17 -0.94 -4.58
CA ASP A 76 1.31 -1.81 -5.75
C ASP A 76 1.75 -3.20 -5.31
N ILE A 77 0.90 -4.20 -5.55
CA ILE A 77 1.22 -5.61 -5.28
C ILE A 77 1.81 -6.32 -6.50
N THR A 78 1.87 -5.66 -7.65
CA THR A 78 2.35 -6.27 -8.91
C THR A 78 3.74 -6.89 -8.77
N PRO A 79 4.72 -6.25 -8.10
CA PRO A 79 6.04 -6.87 -7.91
C PRO A 79 5.98 -8.19 -7.13
N ALA A 80 5.06 -8.29 -6.17
CA ALA A 80 4.87 -9.53 -5.40
C ALA A 80 4.32 -10.66 -6.27
N LEU A 81 3.45 -10.33 -7.23
CA LEU A 81 2.82 -11.31 -8.13
C LEU A 81 3.74 -11.74 -9.29
N GLN A 82 4.89 -11.08 -9.48
CA GLN A 82 5.92 -11.46 -10.46
C GLN A 82 6.97 -12.41 -9.87
N GLY A 83 6.96 -12.61 -8.55
CA GLY A 83 7.89 -13.47 -7.83
C GLY A 83 7.58 -14.96 -7.94
N ASP A 84 8.48 -15.78 -7.40
CA ASP A 84 8.29 -17.23 -7.32
C ASP A 84 7.19 -17.57 -6.28
N LEU A 85 6.19 -18.34 -6.74
CA LEU A 85 5.11 -18.88 -5.90
C LEU A 85 5.64 -19.58 -4.65
N ARG A 86 6.74 -20.33 -4.75
CA ARG A 86 7.32 -21.11 -3.65
C ARG A 86 7.93 -20.27 -2.54
N SER A 87 8.25 -19.03 -2.80
CA SER A 87 8.84 -18.09 -1.84
C SER A 87 7.94 -16.92 -1.49
N PHE A 88 6.71 -16.93 -1.98
CA PHE A 88 5.77 -15.82 -1.85
C PHE A 88 5.49 -15.44 -0.38
N GLY A 89 5.29 -16.43 0.50
CA GLY A 89 5.06 -16.19 1.92
C GLY A 89 6.20 -15.42 2.58
N LYS A 90 7.44 -15.84 2.33
CA LYS A 90 8.63 -15.15 2.84
C LYS A 90 8.77 -13.74 2.27
N PHE A 91 8.54 -13.59 0.97
CA PHE A 91 8.63 -12.29 0.28
C PHE A 91 7.59 -11.30 0.83
N MET A 92 6.30 -11.68 0.82
CA MET A 92 5.22 -10.79 1.26
C MET A 92 5.34 -10.39 2.72
N VAL A 93 5.67 -11.32 3.60
CA VAL A 93 5.86 -11.01 5.01
C VAL A 93 7.11 -10.13 5.20
N GLY A 94 8.17 -10.34 4.41
CA GLY A 94 9.35 -9.47 4.36
C GLY A 94 8.98 -8.01 4.12
N VAL A 95 8.13 -7.73 3.13
CA VAL A 95 7.66 -6.37 2.79
C VAL A 95 7.02 -5.67 4.01
N PHE A 96 6.31 -6.40 4.88
CA PHE A 96 5.70 -5.80 6.08
C PHE A 96 6.74 -5.35 7.11
N PHE A 97 7.88 -6.04 7.18
CA PHE A 97 8.97 -5.76 8.12
C PHE A 97 10.00 -4.76 7.61
N ASP A 98 10.12 -4.60 6.30
CA ASP A 98 11.12 -3.71 5.68
C ASP A 98 10.78 -2.21 5.81
N SER A 99 9.56 -1.88 6.27
CA SER A 99 9.12 -0.51 6.55
C SER A 99 8.78 -0.32 8.02
N PRO A 100 9.73 -0.48 8.96
CA PRO A 100 9.47 -0.33 10.39
C PRO A 100 9.20 1.13 10.75
N GLY A 101 8.08 1.38 11.42
CA GLY A 101 7.81 2.64 12.13
C GLY A 101 7.26 3.81 11.32
N ALA A 102 7.22 3.75 10.00
CA ALA A 102 6.55 4.78 9.21
C ALA A 102 5.03 4.54 9.18
N PRO A 103 4.20 5.59 9.33
CA PRO A 103 2.77 5.49 9.04
C PRO A 103 2.59 4.98 7.61
N GLY A 104 1.81 3.94 7.43
CA GLY A 104 1.69 3.26 6.15
C GLY A 104 0.26 3.24 5.59
N PRO A 105 0.12 2.76 4.36
CA PRO A 105 -1.18 2.71 3.69
C PRO A 105 -2.28 1.98 4.47
N LEU A 106 -1.94 0.91 5.21
CA LEU A 106 -2.92 0.21 6.03
C LEU A 106 -3.49 1.10 7.14
N GLN A 107 -2.62 1.87 7.83
CA GLN A 107 -3.07 2.83 8.86
C GLN A 107 -3.99 3.87 8.24
N MET A 108 -3.62 4.41 7.08
CA MET A 108 -4.45 5.34 6.32
C MET A 108 -5.84 4.75 6.03
N MET A 109 -5.91 3.52 5.53
CA MET A 109 -7.18 2.85 5.23
C MET A 109 -8.04 2.69 6.48
N ILE A 110 -7.48 2.19 7.57
CA ILE A 110 -8.21 1.92 8.81
C ILE A 110 -8.70 3.21 9.48
N LEU A 111 -7.83 4.22 9.61
CA LEU A 111 -8.23 5.51 10.21
C LEU A 111 -9.24 6.29 9.35
N SER A 112 -9.38 5.93 8.08
CA SER A 112 -10.32 6.57 7.15
C SER A 112 -11.66 5.83 7.04
N MET A 113 -11.82 4.65 7.67
CA MET A 113 -13.04 3.83 7.55
C MET A 113 -14.30 4.48 8.13
N ALA A 114 -14.15 5.42 9.04
CA ALA A 114 -15.29 6.15 9.62
C ALA A 114 -15.92 7.18 8.66
N ASP A 115 -15.21 7.56 7.58
CA ASP A 115 -15.74 8.44 6.55
C ASP A 115 -16.31 7.61 5.39
N PRO A 116 -17.60 7.79 5.01
CA PRO A 116 -18.26 6.95 4.01
C PRO A 116 -17.60 6.98 2.64
N ASP A 117 -17.12 8.15 2.19
CA ASP A 117 -16.50 8.29 0.86
C ASP A 117 -15.11 7.65 0.82
N ALA A 118 -14.31 7.86 1.87
CA ALA A 118 -13.00 7.24 2.00
C ALA A 118 -13.12 5.71 2.18
N HIS A 119 -14.12 5.24 2.93
CA HIS A 119 -14.43 3.82 3.07
C HIS A 119 -14.77 3.20 1.71
N ALA A 120 -15.72 3.78 0.96
CA ALA A 120 -16.09 3.28 -0.36
C ALA A 120 -14.89 3.24 -1.32
N ALA A 121 -14.07 4.29 -1.33
CA ALA A 121 -12.85 4.34 -2.14
C ALA A 121 -11.84 3.24 -1.73
N THR A 122 -11.70 2.97 -0.43
CA THR A 122 -10.81 1.91 0.09
C THR A 122 -11.28 0.53 -0.32
N VAL A 123 -12.59 0.23 -0.16
CA VAL A 123 -13.16 -1.06 -0.56
C VAL A 123 -13.00 -1.29 -2.06
N GLU A 124 -13.31 -0.27 -2.87
CA GLU A 124 -13.13 -0.33 -4.33
C GLU A 124 -11.67 -0.60 -4.71
N PHE A 125 -10.72 0.10 -4.07
CA PHE A 125 -9.29 -0.09 -4.30
C PHE A 125 -8.85 -1.51 -3.93
N LEU A 126 -9.16 -1.96 -2.71
CA LEU A 126 -8.79 -3.30 -2.24
C LEU A 126 -9.32 -4.38 -3.18
N GLN A 127 -10.59 -4.29 -3.59
CA GLN A 127 -11.18 -5.27 -4.50
C GLN A 127 -10.48 -5.28 -5.86
N LYS A 128 -10.28 -4.11 -6.47
CA LYS A 128 -9.75 -4.00 -7.84
C LYS A 128 -8.25 -4.19 -7.94
N LYS A 129 -7.49 -3.69 -6.94
CA LYS A 129 -6.03 -3.59 -7.01
C LYS A 129 -5.29 -4.62 -6.17
N VAL A 130 -5.97 -5.25 -5.22
CA VAL A 130 -5.37 -6.26 -4.35
C VAL A 130 -6.05 -7.62 -4.54
N ILE A 131 -7.33 -7.74 -4.21
CA ILE A 131 -8.00 -9.04 -4.14
C ILE A 131 -8.13 -9.67 -5.54
N THR A 132 -8.65 -8.92 -6.53
CA THR A 132 -8.87 -9.48 -7.88
C THR A 132 -7.55 -9.88 -8.57
N PRO A 133 -6.47 -9.08 -8.57
CA PRO A 133 -5.18 -9.51 -9.13
C PRO A 133 -4.59 -10.72 -8.39
N LEU A 134 -4.65 -10.73 -7.06
CA LEU A 134 -4.16 -11.83 -6.23
C LEU A 134 -4.94 -13.13 -6.50
N ALA A 135 -6.27 -13.05 -6.59
CA ALA A 135 -7.13 -14.18 -6.90
C ALA A 135 -6.83 -14.80 -8.28
N ARG A 136 -6.60 -13.95 -9.28
CA ARG A 136 -6.20 -14.39 -10.63
C ARG A 136 -4.83 -15.07 -10.63
N TRP A 137 -3.88 -14.52 -9.90
CA TRP A 137 -2.53 -15.07 -9.77
C TRP A 137 -2.53 -16.41 -9.03
N LEU A 138 -3.35 -16.55 -7.98
CA LEU A 138 -3.52 -17.81 -7.25
C LEU A 138 -4.19 -18.88 -8.12
N GLY A 139 -5.09 -18.49 -9.01
CA GLY A 139 -5.80 -19.42 -9.88
C GLY A 139 -6.72 -20.41 -9.16
N PRO A 140 -7.22 -21.44 -9.88
CA PRO A 140 -8.00 -22.51 -9.28
C PRO A 140 -7.13 -23.45 -8.40
N PRO A 141 -7.74 -24.19 -7.44
CA PRO A 141 -9.11 -23.99 -6.99
C PRO A 141 -9.25 -22.75 -6.07
N ASP A 142 -10.43 -22.17 -6.01
CA ASP A 142 -10.81 -21.11 -5.03
C ASP A 142 -9.82 -19.94 -4.88
N GLY A 143 -9.32 -19.37 -6.00
CA GLY A 143 -8.39 -18.23 -5.96
C GLY A 143 -8.94 -17.02 -5.21
N GLU A 144 -10.25 -16.73 -5.31
CA GLU A 144 -10.90 -15.63 -4.59
C GLU A 144 -10.94 -15.86 -3.08
N GLY A 145 -11.33 -17.06 -2.65
CA GLY A 145 -11.34 -17.41 -1.23
C GLY A 145 -9.94 -17.42 -0.62
N ARG A 146 -8.93 -17.91 -1.36
CA ARG A 146 -7.53 -17.86 -0.93
C ARG A 146 -7.02 -16.41 -0.82
N ALA A 147 -7.33 -15.55 -1.77
CA ALA A 147 -6.99 -14.13 -1.71
C ALA A 147 -7.65 -13.43 -0.51
N ALA A 148 -8.92 -13.74 -0.22
CA ALA A 148 -9.63 -13.23 0.95
C ALA A 148 -8.98 -13.69 2.26
N ARG A 149 -8.62 -14.97 2.38
CA ARG A 149 -7.92 -15.52 3.57
C ARG A 149 -6.55 -14.87 3.78
N LEU A 150 -5.78 -14.66 2.72
CA LEU A 150 -4.51 -13.92 2.78
C LEU A 150 -4.72 -12.50 3.27
N ASN A 151 -5.72 -11.79 2.74
CA ASN A 151 -6.02 -10.43 3.18
C ASN A 151 -6.42 -10.37 4.66
N ILE A 152 -7.24 -11.31 5.14
CA ILE A 152 -7.62 -11.41 6.56
C ILE A 152 -6.39 -11.63 7.43
N LEU A 153 -5.54 -12.60 7.06
CA LEU A 153 -4.34 -12.96 7.80
C LEU A 153 -3.37 -11.77 7.92
N TRP A 154 -3.08 -11.10 6.81
CA TRP A 154 -2.14 -9.97 6.78
C TRP A 154 -2.70 -8.74 7.49
N THR A 155 -3.96 -8.41 7.26
CA THR A 155 -4.61 -7.26 7.89
C THR A 155 -4.69 -7.45 9.39
N GLY A 156 -5.09 -8.62 9.87
CA GLY A 156 -5.14 -8.93 11.29
C GLY A 156 -3.77 -8.82 11.96
N PHE A 157 -2.72 -9.36 11.33
CA PHE A 157 -1.35 -9.23 11.83
C PHE A 157 -0.89 -7.76 11.87
N LEU A 158 -1.06 -7.02 10.79
CA LEU A 158 -0.61 -5.63 10.70
C LEU A 158 -1.35 -4.71 11.68
N ILE A 159 -2.66 -4.93 11.89
CA ILE A 159 -3.43 -4.22 12.92
C ILE A 159 -2.86 -4.51 14.30
N SER A 160 -2.66 -5.78 14.64
CA SER A 160 -2.18 -6.20 15.95
C SER A 160 -0.74 -5.75 16.23
N TRP A 161 0.07 -5.60 15.21
CA TRP A 161 1.48 -5.20 15.36
C TRP A 161 1.70 -3.69 15.29
N LYS A 162 1.03 -2.99 14.33
CA LYS A 162 1.32 -1.56 14.06
C LYS A 162 0.30 -0.60 14.66
N LEU A 163 -0.98 -1.00 14.76
CA LEU A 163 -2.07 -0.12 15.19
C LEU A 163 -2.51 -0.37 16.63
N LEU A 164 -2.53 -1.62 17.03
CA LEU A 164 -2.85 -2.06 18.40
C LEU A 164 -1.63 -2.81 18.94
N PRO A 165 -0.52 -2.12 19.28
CA PRO A 165 0.75 -2.79 19.59
C PRO A 165 0.60 -3.71 20.80
N ILE A 166 0.40 -5.00 20.51
CA ILE A 166 0.27 -6.04 21.54
C ILE A 166 1.67 -6.30 22.11
N GLN A 167 1.82 -6.17 23.42
CA GLN A 167 3.10 -6.36 24.11
C GLN A 167 3.75 -7.72 23.82
N SER A 168 2.93 -8.74 23.51
CA SER A 168 3.41 -10.08 23.15
C SER A 168 4.13 -10.13 21.79
N LEU A 169 3.95 -9.13 20.91
CA LEU A 169 4.54 -9.08 19.58
C LEU A 169 5.87 -8.29 19.57
N THR A 170 6.81 -8.68 20.44
CA THR A 170 8.13 -8.06 20.55
C THR A 170 9.23 -9.11 20.62
N GLY A 171 10.45 -8.75 20.28
CA GLY A 171 11.64 -9.59 20.43
C GLY A 171 11.49 -10.98 19.78
N ALA A 172 11.83 -12.02 20.50
CA ALA A 172 11.79 -13.42 20.02
C ALA A 172 10.38 -13.89 19.63
N ARG A 173 9.35 -13.37 20.32
CA ARG A 173 7.95 -13.71 19.99
C ARG A 173 7.53 -13.13 18.65
N LEU A 174 7.93 -11.89 18.35
CA LEU A 174 7.68 -11.28 17.03
C LEU A 174 8.40 -12.06 15.92
N ALA A 175 9.65 -12.49 16.16
CA ALA A 175 10.37 -13.33 15.21
C ALA A 175 9.70 -14.70 14.98
N ALA A 176 9.16 -15.31 16.04
CA ALA A 176 8.39 -16.55 15.91
C ALA A 176 7.07 -16.32 15.15
N THR A 177 6.36 -15.24 15.43
CA THR A 177 5.13 -14.85 14.72
C THR A 177 5.41 -14.55 13.25
N ARG A 178 6.54 -13.92 12.93
CA ARG A 178 6.98 -13.72 11.54
C ARG A 178 7.10 -15.06 10.79
N ARG A 179 7.84 -16.03 11.33
CA ARG A 179 8.00 -17.35 10.71
C ARG A 179 6.66 -18.09 10.55
N TRP A 180 5.81 -18.00 11.57
CA TRP A 180 4.47 -18.54 11.50
C TRP A 180 3.64 -17.90 10.39
N LEU A 181 3.66 -16.57 10.27
CA LEU A 181 2.94 -15.83 9.24
C LEU A 181 3.46 -16.17 7.83
N GLU A 182 4.78 -16.29 7.68
CA GLU A 182 5.42 -16.74 6.43
C GLU A 182 4.90 -18.14 6.02
N ALA A 183 4.85 -19.08 6.97
CA ALA A 183 4.36 -20.43 6.73
C ALA A 183 2.86 -20.48 6.43
N GLN A 184 2.02 -19.73 7.16
CA GLN A 184 0.57 -19.68 6.90
C GLN A 184 0.26 -19.01 5.55
N THR A 185 0.98 -17.93 5.21
CA THR A 185 0.86 -17.29 3.90
C THR A 185 1.20 -18.29 2.79
N GLN A 186 2.30 -19.01 2.92
CA GLN A 186 2.72 -19.99 1.92
C GLN A 186 1.74 -21.17 1.84
N ALA A 187 1.25 -21.67 2.96
CA ALA A 187 0.28 -22.77 2.97
C ALA A 187 -1.01 -22.45 2.18
N ILE A 188 -1.52 -21.20 2.33
CA ILE A 188 -2.69 -20.76 1.56
C ILE A 188 -2.36 -20.66 0.05
N VAL A 189 -1.15 -20.27 -0.30
CA VAL A 189 -0.71 -20.24 -1.71
C VAL A 189 -0.60 -21.63 -2.28
N ASP A 190 -0.09 -22.59 -1.51
CA ASP A 190 0.17 -23.96 -1.95
C ASP A 190 -1.10 -24.82 -2.07
N GLU A 191 -2.23 -24.43 -1.47
CA GLU A 191 -3.52 -25.13 -1.61
C GLU A 191 -3.96 -25.34 -3.08
N GLY A 192 -3.46 -24.54 -4.02
CA GLY A 192 -3.75 -24.67 -5.44
C GLY A 192 -2.77 -25.54 -6.22
N THR A 193 -1.71 -26.03 -5.60
CA THR A 193 -0.61 -26.76 -6.26
C THR A 193 -0.58 -28.26 -5.88
N ALA A 194 -1.55 -28.72 -5.07
CA ALA A 194 -1.69 -30.11 -4.64
C ALA A 194 -2.50 -30.97 -5.62
#